data_77fee5c73de0c4e9434e6e4eb0a0efb4
#
_entry.id   77fee5c73de0c4e9434e6e4eb0a0efb4
#
_cell.length_a   1.000
_cell.length_b   1.000
_cell.length_c   1.000
_cell.angle_alpha   90.00
_cell.angle_beta   90.00
_cell.angle_gamma   90.00
#
_symmetry.space_group_name_H-M   'P 1'
#
loop_
_entity.id
_entity.type
_entity.pdbx_description
1 polymer ?
#
loop_
_entity_poly.entity_id
_entity_poly.type
_entity_poly.pdbx_seq_one_letter_code
_entity_poly.pdbx_strand_id
1 'polypeptide(L)'
;MKRKNPMKWVCLFGMLAALTSCGGKMPKEQHSSFETMTIKKSDIELPYKFSARMKGMNDVTVTPQVSGQLMKICVTEGQQVKQGQTLFIIDSRNAQLELEAAEANLQAALAQENSAKLEYESNRNLFEKKIVSSYMLNNSENSYKQAQAAVAQARAAVNRAKVNLGFCTITATVSGVIGEIPVRIGDQVSPLTQLTILSGNTTMYAEFSVTEAIVEQMVQEGVKADEINAHIAKLPEATFVMKSGTEYPHKGRVVSLTGVVNAETGSLTCKVTFPNPDGHLYSGIQGTIVMPFSEKDVIIVPQSAVVRLQDKSLVYKVQADSTATAVDVTTEDTGNGKEFIITSGLNVGDRIVTTGANNVFEGLRVLYPEEVKK
;
A
#
# COMPACT_ATOMS: atom_id res chain seq x y z
N MET A 1 -81.14 -16.17 11.10
CA MET A 1 -82.22 -15.24 10.73
C MET A 1 -81.93 -14.82 9.30
N LYS A 2 -82.58 -15.44 8.28
CA LYS A 2 -83.78 -15.02 7.56
C LYS A 2 -83.67 -13.56 7.11
N ARG A 3 -83.50 -13.29 5.80
CA ARG A 3 -84.54 -13.27 4.75
C ARG A 3 -83.80 -13.05 3.39
N LYS A 4 -83.88 -13.90 2.38
CA LYS A 4 -84.92 -14.08 1.33
C LYS A 4 -85.11 -12.87 0.42
N ASN A 5 -84.60 -13.02 -0.83
CA ASN A 5 -85.19 -13.02 -2.15
C ASN A 5 -86.39 -12.07 -2.39
N PRO A 6 -86.88 -11.77 -3.58
CA PRO A 6 -86.60 -12.35 -4.93
C PRO A 6 -86.80 -11.42 -6.13
N MET A 7 -86.62 -12.03 -7.32
CA MET A 7 -87.52 -11.99 -8.47
C MET A 7 -87.16 -11.02 -9.57
N LYS A 8 -86.71 -11.52 -10.64
CA LYS A 8 -87.41 -12.18 -11.79
C LYS A 8 -87.85 -11.21 -12.93
N TRP A 9 -87.38 -11.60 -14.10
CA TRP A 9 -88.02 -11.52 -15.42
C TRP A 9 -88.22 -10.18 -16.12
N VAL A 10 -87.79 -10.12 -17.36
CA VAL A 10 -88.56 -10.18 -18.66
C VAL A 10 -87.79 -9.33 -19.64
N CYS A 11 -87.45 -9.61 -20.79
CA CYS A 11 -87.71 -10.13 -22.09
C CYS A 11 -86.52 -9.88 -22.96
N LEU A 12 -85.96 -10.75 -23.65
CA LEU A 12 -86.29 -11.33 -24.98
C LEU A 12 -86.99 -10.36 -25.94
N PHE A 13 -86.26 -9.87 -26.92
CA PHE A 13 -86.62 -9.50 -28.32
C PHE A 13 -85.72 -8.36 -28.82
N GLY A 14 -85.05 -8.58 -29.86
CA GLY A 14 -84.29 -7.53 -30.56
C GLY A 14 -83.16 -8.09 -31.42
N MET A 15 -83.56 -9.00 -32.30
CA MET A 15 -82.71 -9.59 -33.34
C MET A 15 -82.48 -8.60 -34.47
N LEU A 16 -81.32 -8.61 -35.04
CA LEU A 16 -81.00 -8.29 -36.46
C LEU A 16 -80.51 -6.87 -36.75
N ALA A 17 -79.37 -6.86 -37.41
CA ALA A 17 -78.82 -5.83 -38.29
C ALA A 17 -77.90 -4.78 -37.70
N ALA A 18 -76.60 -5.12 -37.81
CA ALA A 18 -75.59 -4.26 -38.40
C ALA A 18 -74.25 -5.00 -38.56
N LEU A 19 -74.14 -5.77 -39.59
CA LEU A 19 -72.84 -6.08 -40.22
C LEU A 19 -72.42 -4.82 -40.98
N THR A 20 -71.62 -3.97 -40.30
CA THR A 20 -70.86 -2.94 -41.02
C THR A 20 -69.51 -2.77 -40.40
N SER A 21 -68.51 -3.27 -41.13
CA SER A 21 -67.23 -2.67 -41.31
C SER A 21 -66.43 -2.38 -40.05
N CYS A 22 -65.75 -3.40 -39.48
CA CYS A 22 -64.47 -3.22 -38.85
C CYS A 22 -63.38 -3.21 -39.96
N GLY A 23 -63.17 -2.04 -40.54
CA GLY A 23 -61.89 -1.72 -41.16
C GLY A 23 -60.84 -1.66 -40.06
N GLY A 24 -60.16 -2.81 -39.83
CA GLY A 24 -59.01 -2.83 -38.98
C GLY A 24 -57.98 -1.87 -39.56
N LYS A 25 -57.79 -0.72 -38.94
CA LYS A 25 -56.60 0.04 -39.12
C LYS A 25 -55.46 -0.92 -38.65
N MET A 26 -54.66 -1.39 -39.62
CA MET A 26 -53.37 -2.00 -39.30
C MET A 26 -52.67 -1.12 -38.27
N PRO A 27 -52.08 -1.67 -37.22
CA PRO A 27 -51.25 -0.89 -36.31
C PRO A 27 -50.23 -0.18 -37.19
N LYS A 28 -50.22 1.16 -37.15
CA LYS A 28 -49.15 1.93 -37.72
C LYS A 28 -47.88 1.33 -37.13
N GLU A 29 -47.03 0.76 -37.98
CA GLU A 29 -45.67 0.42 -37.60
C GLU A 29 -45.11 1.64 -36.88
N GLN A 30 -44.92 1.52 -35.57
CA GLN A 30 -44.23 2.54 -34.81
C GLN A 30 -42.78 2.50 -35.28
N HIS A 31 -42.46 3.33 -36.24
CA HIS A 31 -41.08 3.55 -36.69
C HIS A 31 -40.35 4.30 -35.61
N SER A 32 -39.79 3.57 -34.68
CA SER A 32 -38.85 4.13 -33.69
C SER A 32 -37.51 4.34 -34.39
N SER A 33 -37.10 5.59 -34.51
CA SER A 33 -35.73 5.89 -34.95
C SER A 33 -34.80 5.56 -33.83
N PHE A 34 -33.82 4.74 -34.12
CA PHE A 34 -32.76 4.35 -33.18
C PHE A 34 -31.46 5.02 -33.57
N GLU A 35 -30.75 5.55 -32.59
CA GLU A 35 -29.37 6.00 -32.81
C GLU A 35 -28.45 4.78 -32.98
N THR A 36 -27.59 4.87 -33.97
CA THR A 36 -26.61 3.81 -34.26
C THR A 36 -25.20 4.34 -34.26
N MET A 37 -24.26 3.50 -33.90
CA MET A 37 -22.81 3.78 -33.91
C MET A 37 -22.09 2.72 -34.73
N THR A 38 -21.09 3.16 -35.51
CA THR A 38 -20.17 2.23 -36.15
C THR A 38 -19.01 1.94 -35.22
N ILE A 39 -18.71 0.67 -34.98
CA ILE A 39 -17.65 0.21 -34.12
C ILE A 39 -16.29 0.61 -34.69
N LYS A 40 -15.51 1.26 -33.85
CA LYS A 40 -14.11 1.63 -34.11
C LYS A 40 -13.27 1.20 -32.91
N LYS A 41 -12.01 0.94 -33.13
CA LYS A 41 -11.04 0.80 -32.05
C LYS A 41 -10.65 2.17 -31.54
N SER A 42 -10.47 2.28 -30.25
CA SER A 42 -9.98 3.47 -29.56
C SER A 42 -9.15 3.09 -28.34
N ASP A 43 -8.30 4.01 -27.94
CA ASP A 43 -7.56 3.87 -26.70
C ASP A 43 -8.38 4.45 -25.55
N ILE A 44 -8.33 3.82 -24.38
CA ILE A 44 -9.01 4.28 -23.17
C ILE A 44 -8.08 4.19 -21.98
N GLU A 45 -8.20 5.13 -21.06
CA GLU A 45 -7.54 5.03 -19.76
C GLU A 45 -8.52 4.45 -18.73
N LEU A 46 -8.12 3.34 -18.13
CA LEU A 46 -8.90 2.64 -17.11
C LEU A 46 -8.32 2.91 -15.72
N PRO A 47 -9.12 3.39 -14.76
CA PRO A 47 -8.67 3.59 -13.40
C PRO A 47 -8.67 2.27 -12.62
N TYR A 48 -7.54 1.59 -12.57
CA TYR A 48 -7.39 0.41 -11.71
C TYR A 48 -7.31 0.84 -10.24
N LYS A 49 -8.13 0.22 -9.40
CA LYS A 49 -8.31 0.55 -7.98
C LYS A 49 -7.83 -0.57 -7.09
N PHE A 50 -6.88 -0.27 -6.20
CA PHE A 50 -6.34 -1.23 -5.25
C PHE A 50 -6.52 -0.72 -3.83
N SER A 51 -7.06 -1.56 -2.94
CA SER A 51 -7.11 -1.24 -1.51
C SER A 51 -5.70 -1.21 -0.95
N ALA A 52 -5.33 -0.12 -0.28
CA ALA A 52 -3.97 0.11 0.19
C ALA A 52 -3.95 0.58 1.64
N ARG A 53 -2.82 0.30 2.30
CA ARG A 53 -2.52 0.79 3.64
C ARG A 53 -1.24 1.62 3.61
N MET A 54 -1.31 2.83 4.18
CA MET A 54 -0.14 3.70 4.33
C MET A 54 0.75 3.22 5.48
N LYS A 55 2.06 3.30 5.25
CA LYS A 55 3.10 3.12 6.27
C LYS A 55 4.15 4.21 6.13
N GLY A 56 4.75 4.60 7.25
CA GLY A 56 5.93 5.45 7.22
C GLY A 56 7.12 4.72 6.59
N MET A 57 7.94 5.42 5.84
CA MET A 57 9.13 4.83 5.21
C MET A 57 10.11 4.27 6.25
N ASN A 58 10.17 4.90 7.41
CA ASN A 58 11.05 4.57 8.50
C ASN A 58 10.25 4.40 9.81
N ASP A 59 9.29 3.47 9.84
CA ASP A 59 8.62 3.11 11.09
C ASP A 59 9.57 2.23 11.91
N VAL A 60 10.04 2.77 13.04
CA VAL A 60 11.00 2.12 13.93
C VAL A 60 10.34 1.83 15.26
N THR A 61 10.32 0.58 15.67
CA THR A 61 9.93 0.20 17.04
C THR A 61 11.06 0.58 17.99
N VAL A 62 10.76 1.45 18.95
CA VAL A 62 11.69 1.88 20.00
C VAL A 62 11.61 0.88 21.15
N THR A 63 12.72 0.17 21.39
CA THR A 63 12.89 -0.75 22.51
C THR A 63 14.13 -0.37 23.32
N PRO A 64 14.18 -0.61 24.64
CA PRO A 64 15.36 -0.38 25.44
C PRO A 64 16.44 -1.43 25.10
N GLN A 65 17.72 -1.10 25.32
CA GLN A 65 18.82 -2.05 25.18
C GLN A 65 19.25 -2.65 26.53
N VAL A 66 18.77 -2.06 27.62
CA VAL A 66 19.03 -2.53 28.99
C VAL A 66 17.72 -2.69 29.75
N SER A 67 17.71 -3.58 30.73
CA SER A 67 16.57 -3.75 31.63
C SER A 67 16.67 -2.79 32.80
N GLY A 68 15.55 -2.23 33.22
CA GLY A 68 15.49 -1.33 34.35
C GLY A 68 14.10 -0.68 34.53
N GLN A 69 13.94 0.10 35.57
CA GLN A 69 12.71 0.83 35.81
C GLN A 69 12.65 2.10 34.97
N LEU A 70 11.52 2.38 34.32
CA LEU A 70 11.31 3.61 33.55
C LEU A 70 11.14 4.80 34.51
N MET A 71 12.10 5.70 34.50
CA MET A 71 12.13 6.87 35.40
C MET A 71 11.43 8.08 34.82
N LYS A 72 11.52 8.26 33.49
CA LYS A 72 10.96 9.45 32.84
C LYS A 72 10.57 9.17 31.39
N ILE A 73 9.43 9.72 31.02
CA ILE A 73 8.97 9.84 29.63
C ILE A 73 9.13 11.31 29.26
N CYS A 74 9.97 11.59 28.25
CA CYS A 74 10.36 12.97 27.86
C CYS A 74 9.55 13.49 26.67
N VAL A 75 8.62 12.70 26.14
CA VAL A 75 7.82 13.00 24.94
C VAL A 75 6.36 12.64 25.18
N THR A 76 5.49 13.15 24.32
CA THR A 76 4.06 12.83 24.30
C THR A 76 3.69 12.14 23.00
N GLU A 77 2.61 11.35 23.04
CA GLU A 77 2.04 10.72 21.83
C GLU A 77 1.67 11.80 20.80
N GLY A 78 1.94 11.54 19.53
CA GLY A 78 1.73 12.48 18.43
C GLY A 78 2.78 13.60 18.33
N GLN A 79 3.75 13.69 19.26
CA GLN A 79 4.79 14.70 19.22
C GLN A 79 5.78 14.42 18.08
N GLN A 80 6.13 15.47 17.35
CA GLN A 80 7.23 15.42 16.39
C GLN A 80 8.58 15.53 17.09
N VAL A 81 9.50 14.63 16.79
CA VAL A 81 10.84 14.57 17.38
C VAL A 81 11.92 14.55 16.30
N LYS A 82 13.11 15.01 16.68
CA LYS A 82 14.29 14.98 15.82
C LYS A 82 15.18 13.79 16.19
N GLN A 83 15.94 13.28 15.22
CA GLN A 83 16.98 12.27 15.47
C GLN A 83 17.92 12.75 16.60
N GLY A 84 18.22 11.85 17.55
CA GLY A 84 19.06 12.13 18.74
C GLY A 84 18.30 12.76 19.92
N GLN A 85 17.03 13.16 19.75
CA GLN A 85 16.24 13.69 20.86
C GLN A 85 15.93 12.60 21.90
N THR A 86 16.09 12.92 23.21
CA THR A 86 15.79 11.99 24.30
C THR A 86 14.28 11.72 24.38
N LEU A 87 13.94 10.43 24.39
CA LEU A 87 12.55 9.96 24.46
C LEU A 87 12.20 9.42 25.85
N PHE A 88 13.06 8.53 26.38
CA PHE A 88 12.84 7.84 27.64
C PHE A 88 14.12 7.78 28.46
N ILE A 89 13.98 7.74 29.78
CA ILE A 89 15.11 7.58 30.71
C ILE A 89 14.79 6.40 31.64
N ILE A 90 15.68 5.42 31.65
CA ILE A 90 15.69 4.26 32.55
C ILE A 90 16.57 4.57 33.75
N ASP A 91 16.32 3.93 34.88
CA ASP A 91 17.17 4.03 36.09
C ASP A 91 18.61 3.67 35.77
N SER A 92 19.48 4.66 35.89
CA SER A 92 20.91 4.54 35.55
C SER A 92 21.80 4.33 36.76
N ARG A 93 21.25 4.23 37.99
CA ARG A 93 22.05 4.16 39.23
C ARG A 93 23.04 2.97 39.22
N ASN A 94 22.57 1.79 38.82
CA ASN A 94 23.46 0.62 38.74
C ASN A 94 24.55 0.79 37.68
N ALA A 95 24.19 1.28 36.50
CA ALA A 95 25.16 1.54 35.42
C ALA A 95 26.20 2.61 35.80
N GLN A 96 25.77 3.63 36.58
CA GLN A 96 26.67 4.65 37.11
C GLN A 96 27.66 4.07 38.10
N LEU A 97 27.21 3.21 39.04
CA LEU A 97 28.08 2.53 39.99
C LEU A 97 29.07 1.59 39.29
N GLU A 98 28.63 0.87 38.24
CA GLU A 98 29.52 0.05 37.41
C GLU A 98 30.61 0.88 36.72
N LEU A 99 30.24 2.06 36.23
CA LEU A 99 31.20 2.98 35.62
C LEU A 99 32.21 3.48 36.63
N GLU A 100 31.79 3.92 37.83
CA GLU A 100 32.64 4.38 38.89
C GLU A 100 33.63 3.28 39.33
N ALA A 101 33.12 2.05 39.48
CA ALA A 101 34.01 0.88 39.82
C ALA A 101 35.03 0.58 38.72
N ALA A 102 34.62 0.65 37.45
CA ALA A 102 35.54 0.45 36.32
C ALA A 102 36.60 1.56 36.22
N GLU A 103 36.23 2.82 36.51
CA GLU A 103 37.13 3.97 36.52
C GLU A 103 38.15 3.84 37.69
N ALA A 104 37.70 3.40 38.86
CA ALA A 104 38.60 3.13 40.00
C ALA A 104 39.63 2.02 39.66
N ASN A 105 39.19 0.94 39.01
CA ASN A 105 40.06 -0.13 38.55
C ASN A 105 41.09 0.36 37.52
N LEU A 106 40.67 1.26 36.61
CA LEU A 106 41.59 1.87 35.65
C LEU A 106 42.64 2.72 36.33
N GLN A 107 42.31 3.49 37.36
CA GLN A 107 43.25 4.28 38.14
C GLN A 107 44.27 3.38 38.86
N ALA A 108 43.83 2.25 39.42
CA ALA A 108 44.72 1.28 40.04
C ALA A 108 45.70 0.65 39.02
N ALA A 109 45.21 0.28 37.83
CA ALA A 109 46.05 -0.26 36.76
C ALA A 109 47.07 0.77 36.23
N LEU A 110 46.68 2.06 36.11
CA LEU A 110 47.57 3.15 35.71
C LEU A 110 48.70 3.38 36.77
N ALA A 111 48.36 3.32 38.05
CA ALA A 111 49.38 3.40 39.12
C ALA A 111 50.39 2.25 39.06
N GLN A 112 49.89 1.02 38.79
CA GLN A 112 50.75 -0.15 38.64
C GLN A 112 51.65 -0.05 37.38
N GLU A 113 51.11 0.43 36.26
CA GLU A 113 51.87 0.68 35.02
C GLU A 113 52.99 1.69 35.30
N ASN A 114 52.70 2.79 36.00
CA ASN A 114 53.66 3.82 36.30
C ASN A 114 54.83 3.26 37.20
N SER A 115 54.51 2.43 38.19
CA SER A 115 55.52 1.76 39.04
C SER A 115 56.37 0.82 38.20
N ALA A 116 55.80 -0.03 37.37
CA ALA A 116 56.52 -0.94 36.50
C ALA A 116 57.37 -0.22 35.44
N LYS A 117 56.86 0.93 34.92
CA LYS A 117 57.65 1.77 34.03
C LYS A 117 58.85 2.38 34.65
N LEU A 118 58.77 2.90 35.89
CA LEU A 118 59.88 3.47 36.63
C LEU A 118 60.94 2.40 36.92
N GLU A 119 60.53 1.18 37.29
CA GLU A 119 61.46 0.05 37.50
C GLU A 119 62.17 -0.33 36.18
N TYR A 120 61.42 -0.43 35.07
CA TYR A 120 62.06 -0.72 33.78
C TYR A 120 63.00 0.38 33.33
N GLU A 121 62.68 1.65 33.45
CA GLU A 121 63.56 2.77 33.10
C GLU A 121 64.79 2.81 33.98
N SER A 122 64.69 2.51 35.30
CA SER A 122 65.84 2.39 36.23
C SER A 122 66.75 1.25 35.80
N ASN A 123 66.24 0.04 35.60
CA ASN A 123 66.99 -1.13 35.16
C ASN A 123 67.68 -0.95 33.80
N ARG A 124 67.03 -0.24 32.87
CA ARG A 124 67.59 0.12 31.58
C ARG A 124 68.81 1.05 31.72
N ASN A 125 68.74 2.08 32.57
CA ASN A 125 69.81 3.01 32.83
C ASN A 125 70.99 2.32 33.51
N LEU A 126 70.73 1.35 34.42
CA LEU A 126 71.79 0.54 35.10
C LEU A 126 72.39 -0.48 34.12
N PHE A 127 71.66 -1.05 33.22
CA PHE A 127 72.12 -1.94 32.17
C PHE A 127 73.07 -1.24 31.18
N GLU A 128 72.75 -0.03 30.76
CA GLU A 128 73.64 0.79 29.94
C GLU A 128 75.00 1.07 30.62
N LYS A 129 74.95 1.17 31.94
CA LYS A 129 76.17 1.29 32.77
C LYS A 129 76.84 -0.07 33.14
N LYS A 130 76.32 -1.20 32.61
CA LYS A 130 76.82 -2.58 32.88
C LYS A 130 76.75 -3.01 34.34
N ILE A 131 75.74 -2.46 35.10
CA ILE A 131 75.63 -2.78 36.55
C ILE A 131 74.65 -3.95 36.77
N VAL A 132 73.66 -4.14 35.91
CA VAL A 132 72.66 -5.22 35.98
C VAL A 132 72.71 -6.15 34.79
N SER A 133 72.21 -7.40 34.94
CA SER A 133 72.19 -8.39 33.88
C SER A 133 71.07 -8.14 32.84
N SER A 134 71.21 -8.67 31.62
CA SER A 134 70.15 -8.66 30.60
C SER A 134 68.88 -9.37 31.07
N TYR A 135 68.96 -10.36 31.91
CA TYR A 135 67.85 -11.06 32.55
C TYR A 135 66.96 -10.06 33.36
N MET A 136 67.66 -9.23 34.21
CA MET A 136 66.96 -8.27 35.06
C MET A 136 66.24 -7.17 34.23
N LEU A 137 66.86 -6.69 33.16
CA LEU A 137 66.29 -5.76 32.22
C LEU A 137 65.05 -6.38 31.54
N ASN A 138 65.20 -7.58 30.96
CA ASN A 138 64.10 -8.25 30.27
C ASN A 138 62.93 -8.56 31.20
N ASN A 139 63.21 -8.91 32.47
CA ASN A 139 62.12 -9.15 33.44
C ASN A 139 61.37 -7.89 33.78
N SER A 140 62.01 -6.76 33.99
CA SER A 140 61.34 -5.48 34.22
C SER A 140 60.57 -4.97 32.96
N GLU A 141 61.12 -5.19 31.75
CA GLU A 141 60.43 -4.92 30.50
C GLU A 141 59.12 -5.72 30.34
N ASN A 142 59.17 -7.03 30.65
CA ASN A 142 58.01 -7.89 30.62
C ASN A 142 57.00 -7.48 31.69
N SER A 143 57.41 -7.10 32.90
CA SER A 143 56.49 -6.55 33.91
C SER A 143 55.83 -5.26 33.48
N TYR A 144 56.58 -4.36 32.82
CA TYR A 144 56.03 -3.16 32.27
C TYR A 144 55.00 -3.45 31.14
N LYS A 145 55.31 -4.36 30.20
CA LYS A 145 54.40 -4.79 29.17
C LYS A 145 53.12 -5.42 29.73
N GLN A 146 53.24 -6.22 30.80
CA GLN A 146 52.11 -6.82 31.50
C GLN A 146 51.21 -5.74 32.13
N ALA A 147 51.79 -4.72 32.76
CA ALA A 147 51.05 -3.59 33.35
C ALA A 147 50.34 -2.77 32.25
N GLN A 148 50.98 -2.54 31.08
CA GLN A 148 50.35 -1.91 29.94
C GLN A 148 49.12 -2.70 29.45
N ALA A 149 49.22 -4.01 29.37
CA ALA A 149 48.11 -4.88 29.01
C ALA A 149 46.94 -4.77 30.01
N ALA A 150 47.26 -4.70 31.32
CA ALA A 150 46.24 -4.50 32.37
C ALA A 150 45.53 -3.14 32.25
N VAL A 151 46.23 -2.06 31.91
CA VAL A 151 45.64 -0.74 31.64
C VAL A 151 44.73 -0.81 30.42
N ALA A 152 45.14 -1.47 29.33
CA ALA A 152 44.30 -1.63 28.14
C ALA A 152 43.02 -2.40 28.47
N GLN A 153 43.10 -3.45 29.29
CA GLN A 153 41.94 -4.22 29.75
C GLN A 153 40.98 -3.37 30.61
N ALA A 154 41.54 -2.63 31.59
CA ALA A 154 40.74 -1.74 32.46
C ALA A 154 40.07 -0.61 31.67
N ARG A 155 40.76 -0.04 30.66
CA ARG A 155 40.20 0.98 29.77
C ARG A 155 39.03 0.43 28.92
N ALA A 156 39.18 -0.81 28.46
CA ALA A 156 38.07 -1.48 27.75
C ALA A 156 36.84 -1.71 28.66
N ALA A 157 37.08 -2.03 29.95
CA ALA A 157 35.98 -2.14 30.94
C ALA A 157 35.26 -0.80 31.17
N VAL A 158 36.00 0.31 31.31
CA VAL A 158 35.42 1.65 31.41
C VAL A 158 34.56 2.00 30.17
N ASN A 159 35.08 1.73 28.97
CA ASN A 159 34.34 2.00 27.75
C ASN A 159 33.04 1.17 27.70
N ARG A 160 33.06 -0.09 28.10
CA ARG A 160 31.86 -0.93 28.18
C ARG A 160 30.84 -0.36 29.19
N ALA A 161 31.27 0.04 30.37
CA ALA A 161 30.41 0.64 31.38
C ALA A 161 29.78 1.97 30.89
N LYS A 162 30.55 2.81 30.16
CA LYS A 162 30.03 4.04 29.52
C LYS A 162 28.95 3.77 28.49
N VAL A 163 29.15 2.75 27.68
CA VAL A 163 28.12 2.34 26.68
C VAL A 163 26.85 1.87 27.38
N ASN A 164 26.98 1.05 28.43
CA ASN A 164 25.83 0.56 29.21
C ASN A 164 25.06 1.72 29.88
N LEU A 165 25.78 2.68 30.42
CA LEU A 165 25.19 3.89 30.99
C LEU A 165 24.44 4.70 29.89
N GLY A 166 25.02 4.81 28.70
CA GLY A 166 24.42 5.46 27.56
C GLY A 166 23.09 4.83 27.16
N PHE A 167 22.95 3.51 27.28
CA PHE A 167 21.72 2.79 26.97
C PHE A 167 20.56 3.08 27.94
N CYS A 168 20.85 3.64 29.13
CA CYS A 168 19.79 4.11 30.03
C CYS A 168 19.04 5.36 29.51
N THR A 169 19.61 6.06 28.55
CA THR A 169 18.98 7.21 27.90
C THR A 169 18.60 6.82 26.48
N ILE A 170 17.31 6.65 26.24
CA ILE A 170 16.80 6.21 24.94
C ILE A 170 16.50 7.44 24.09
N THR A 171 17.13 7.50 22.92
CA THR A 171 17.00 8.61 21.96
C THR A 171 16.36 8.18 20.67
N ALA A 172 15.78 9.13 19.95
CA ALA A 172 15.19 8.90 18.64
C ALA A 172 16.26 8.52 17.61
N THR A 173 16.11 7.37 16.97
CA THR A 173 17.02 6.89 15.92
C THR A 173 16.80 7.58 14.59
N VAL A 174 15.58 8.07 14.33
CA VAL A 174 15.16 8.85 13.15
C VAL A 174 14.31 10.02 13.57
N SER A 175 14.17 11.03 12.73
CA SER A 175 13.20 12.09 12.93
C SER A 175 11.82 11.61 12.50
N GLY A 176 10.77 11.95 13.26
CA GLY A 176 9.41 11.48 12.97
C GLY A 176 8.41 11.83 14.06
N VAL A 177 7.28 11.17 14.06
CA VAL A 177 6.19 11.34 15.03
C VAL A 177 6.15 10.15 15.99
N ILE A 178 5.98 10.44 17.27
CA ILE A 178 5.81 9.43 18.32
C ILE A 178 4.42 8.81 18.20
N GLY A 179 4.36 7.49 18.14
CA GLY A 179 3.12 6.71 18.19
C GLY A 179 2.59 6.57 19.63
N GLU A 180 1.81 5.51 19.84
CA GLU A 180 1.30 5.15 21.17
C GLU A 180 2.45 4.80 22.12
N ILE A 181 2.32 5.19 23.39
CA ILE A 181 3.26 4.88 24.49
C ILE A 181 2.55 3.95 25.48
N PRO A 182 2.65 2.61 25.30
CA PRO A 182 1.94 1.65 26.15
C PRO A 182 2.51 1.54 27.57
N VAL A 183 3.68 2.12 27.83
CA VAL A 183 4.40 2.03 29.12
C VAL A 183 4.17 3.27 29.99
N ARG A 184 4.32 3.12 31.30
CA ARG A 184 4.17 4.19 32.29
C ARG A 184 5.45 4.36 33.10
N ILE A 185 5.60 5.56 33.68
CA ILE A 185 6.67 5.82 34.63
C ILE A 185 6.52 4.84 35.82
N GLY A 186 7.62 4.15 36.17
CA GLY A 186 7.66 3.14 37.19
C GLY A 186 7.61 1.69 36.66
N ASP A 187 7.24 1.49 35.40
CA ASP A 187 7.22 0.15 34.81
C ASP A 187 8.63 -0.43 34.65
N GLN A 188 8.73 -1.75 34.84
CA GLN A 188 9.96 -2.49 34.56
C GLN A 188 10.01 -2.79 33.05
N VAL A 189 11.03 -2.28 32.39
CA VAL A 189 11.23 -2.48 30.94
C VAL A 189 12.45 -3.36 30.66
N SER A 190 12.44 -4.01 29.49
CA SER A 190 13.48 -4.93 29.02
C SER A 190 13.65 -4.81 27.50
N PRO A 191 14.69 -5.36 26.89
CA PRO A 191 14.92 -5.33 25.44
C PRO A 191 13.76 -5.85 24.57
N LEU A 192 12.82 -6.61 25.16
CA LEU A 192 11.61 -7.11 24.48
C LEU A 192 10.39 -6.17 24.65
N THR A 193 10.52 -5.14 25.50
CA THR A 193 9.41 -4.20 25.78
C THR A 193 9.36 -3.12 24.70
N GLN A 194 8.25 -3.04 23.98
CA GLN A 194 8.01 -1.92 23.06
C GLN A 194 7.63 -0.67 23.86
N LEU A 195 8.41 0.40 23.72
CA LEU A 195 8.15 1.68 24.38
C LEU A 195 7.27 2.58 23.54
N THR A 196 7.49 2.61 22.24
CA THR A 196 6.69 3.33 21.26
C THR A 196 7.07 2.89 19.84
N ILE A 197 6.34 3.37 18.85
CA ILE A 197 6.74 3.34 17.44
C ILE A 197 7.05 4.77 17.01
N LEU A 198 8.22 4.97 16.45
CA LEU A 198 8.62 6.24 15.85
C LEU A 198 8.39 6.15 14.35
N SER A 199 7.43 6.91 13.84
CA SER A 199 7.07 6.92 12.42
C SER A 199 7.71 8.09 11.70
N GLY A 200 8.60 7.78 10.75
CA GLY A 200 9.15 8.76 9.82
C GLY A 200 8.12 9.15 8.77
N ASN A 201 7.50 10.31 8.90
CA ASN A 201 6.36 10.72 8.11
C ASN A 201 6.67 11.65 6.92
N THR A 202 7.93 11.95 6.63
CA THR A 202 8.32 12.84 5.51
C THR A 202 8.01 12.21 4.15
N THR A 203 8.21 10.90 4.05
CA THR A 203 7.86 10.09 2.89
C THR A 203 7.10 8.88 3.38
N MET A 204 5.96 8.64 2.77
CA MET A 204 5.11 7.50 3.09
C MET A 204 5.10 6.52 1.94
N TYR A 205 4.82 5.27 2.21
CA TYR A 205 4.50 4.31 1.17
C TYR A 205 3.16 3.63 1.43
N ALA A 206 2.42 3.44 0.34
CA ALA A 206 1.22 2.64 0.35
C ALA A 206 1.56 1.21 -0.05
N GLU A 207 1.17 0.25 0.77
CA GLU A 207 1.22 -1.17 0.44
C GLU A 207 -0.14 -1.63 -0.05
N PHE A 208 -0.17 -2.31 -1.19
CA PHE A 208 -1.36 -2.97 -1.71
C PHE A 208 -1.00 -4.31 -2.35
N SER A 209 -1.98 -5.18 -2.45
CA SER A 209 -1.80 -6.52 -3.00
C SER A 209 -2.19 -6.55 -4.47
N VAL A 210 -1.34 -7.19 -5.27
CA VAL A 210 -1.55 -7.46 -6.69
C VAL A 210 -1.65 -8.97 -6.85
N THR A 211 -2.63 -9.47 -7.59
CA THR A 211 -2.79 -10.89 -7.84
C THR A 211 -1.67 -11.43 -8.74
N GLU A 212 -1.31 -12.70 -8.57
CA GLU A 212 -0.32 -13.38 -9.39
C GLU A 212 -0.66 -13.29 -10.90
N ALA A 213 -1.95 -13.36 -11.24
CA ALA A 213 -2.43 -13.26 -12.62
C ALA A 213 -1.98 -11.97 -13.35
N ILE A 214 -1.91 -10.82 -12.66
CA ILE A 214 -1.43 -9.56 -13.26
C ILE A 214 0.06 -9.67 -13.60
N VAL A 215 0.84 -10.31 -12.72
CA VAL A 215 2.28 -10.51 -12.95
C VAL A 215 2.51 -11.52 -14.08
N GLU A 216 1.70 -12.56 -14.12
CA GLU A 216 1.73 -13.56 -15.19
C GLU A 216 1.42 -12.94 -16.56
N GLN A 217 0.44 -12.03 -16.61
CA GLN A 217 0.14 -11.25 -17.80
C GLN A 217 1.34 -10.40 -18.25
N MET A 218 2.03 -9.69 -17.33
CA MET A 218 3.24 -8.93 -17.65
C MET A 218 4.33 -9.83 -18.26
N VAL A 219 4.50 -11.05 -17.74
CA VAL A 219 5.46 -12.01 -18.27
C VAL A 219 5.04 -12.49 -19.67
N GLN A 220 3.75 -12.74 -19.92
CA GLN A 220 3.22 -13.09 -21.23
C GLN A 220 3.40 -11.96 -22.26
N GLU A 221 3.35 -10.71 -21.83
CA GLU A 221 3.65 -9.51 -22.63
C GLU A 221 5.15 -9.32 -22.90
N GLY A 222 6.00 -10.23 -22.41
CA GLY A 222 7.44 -10.28 -22.68
C GLY A 222 8.32 -9.55 -21.65
N VAL A 223 7.77 -9.16 -20.51
CA VAL A 223 8.55 -8.62 -19.39
C VAL A 223 9.28 -9.76 -18.68
N LYS A 224 10.62 -9.71 -18.67
CA LYS A 224 11.40 -10.73 -17.96
C LYS A 224 11.27 -10.58 -16.45
N ALA A 225 11.34 -11.69 -15.72
CA ALA A 225 11.18 -11.71 -14.27
C ALA A 225 12.18 -10.81 -13.52
N ASP A 226 13.40 -10.69 -14.01
CA ASP A 226 14.44 -9.81 -13.47
C ASP A 226 14.24 -8.32 -13.83
N GLU A 227 13.43 -8.03 -14.84
CA GLU A 227 13.12 -6.68 -15.31
C GLU A 227 11.79 -6.14 -14.76
N ILE A 228 10.98 -6.95 -14.05
CA ILE A 228 9.65 -6.56 -13.55
C ILE A 228 9.73 -5.27 -12.72
N ASN A 229 10.67 -5.16 -11.78
CA ASN A 229 10.81 -3.94 -10.97
C ASN A 229 11.20 -2.71 -11.80
N ALA A 230 11.97 -2.88 -12.85
CA ALA A 230 12.30 -1.79 -13.78
C ALA A 230 11.10 -1.42 -14.66
N HIS A 231 10.24 -2.38 -14.99
CA HIS A 231 9.01 -2.15 -15.74
C HIS A 231 7.98 -1.39 -14.90
N ILE A 232 7.72 -1.84 -13.68
CA ILE A 232 6.75 -1.19 -12.77
C ILE A 232 7.19 0.22 -12.36
N ALA A 233 8.48 0.54 -12.32
CA ALA A 233 8.96 1.90 -12.08
C ALA A 233 8.58 2.88 -13.20
N LYS A 234 8.19 2.37 -14.39
CA LYS A 234 7.71 3.16 -15.53
C LYS A 234 6.18 3.28 -15.57
N LEU A 235 5.47 2.62 -14.66
CA LEU A 235 4.02 2.73 -14.56
C LEU A 235 3.60 4.19 -14.29
N PRO A 236 2.38 4.57 -14.68
CA PRO A 236 1.87 5.90 -14.44
C PRO A 236 1.82 6.24 -12.96
N GLU A 237 1.82 7.52 -12.65
CA GLU A 237 1.73 7.99 -11.27
C GLU A 237 0.41 7.58 -10.63
N ALA A 238 0.51 7.12 -9.40
CA ALA A 238 -0.64 6.67 -8.61
C ALA A 238 -1.25 7.83 -7.82
N THR A 239 -2.57 7.82 -7.70
CA THR A 239 -3.32 8.71 -6.80
C THR A 239 -3.78 7.92 -5.59
N PHE A 240 -3.59 8.49 -4.39
CA PHE A 240 -4.15 7.91 -3.18
C PHE A 240 -5.48 8.59 -2.85
N VAL A 241 -6.53 7.81 -2.73
CA VAL A 241 -7.87 8.25 -2.35
C VAL A 241 -8.15 7.76 -0.93
N MET A 242 -8.34 8.68 -0.01
CA MET A 242 -8.66 8.36 1.40
C MET A 242 -10.05 7.70 1.50
N LYS A 243 -10.33 7.03 2.63
CA LYS A 243 -11.67 6.47 2.89
C LYS A 243 -12.80 7.49 2.85
N SER A 244 -12.50 8.76 3.09
CA SER A 244 -13.45 9.88 2.96
C SER A 244 -13.85 10.18 1.51
N GLY A 245 -13.18 9.57 0.52
CA GLY A 245 -13.33 9.92 -0.89
C GLY A 245 -12.45 11.09 -1.34
N THR A 246 -11.70 11.70 -0.44
CA THR A 246 -10.80 12.82 -0.76
C THR A 246 -9.52 12.29 -1.40
N GLU A 247 -9.15 12.84 -2.55
CA GLU A 247 -7.88 12.54 -3.20
C GLU A 247 -6.74 13.26 -2.48
N TYR A 248 -5.62 12.54 -2.30
CA TYR A 248 -4.39 13.14 -1.79
C TYR A 248 -3.73 13.99 -2.88
N PRO A 249 -3.31 15.24 -2.59
CA PRO A 249 -2.87 16.19 -3.62
C PRO A 249 -1.57 15.80 -4.31
N HIS A 250 -0.71 15.00 -3.65
CA HIS A 250 0.57 14.59 -4.23
C HIS A 250 0.44 13.21 -4.85
N LYS A 251 0.98 13.07 -6.06
CA LYS A 251 1.02 11.78 -6.76
C LYS A 251 2.13 10.89 -6.19
N GLY A 252 1.88 9.59 -6.25
CA GLY A 252 2.84 8.57 -5.83
C GLY A 252 3.46 7.85 -7.01
N ARG A 253 4.62 7.21 -6.76
CA ARG A 253 5.32 6.39 -7.75
C ARG A 253 5.52 4.99 -7.23
N VAL A 254 5.27 4.02 -8.09
CA VAL A 254 5.54 2.61 -7.80
C VAL A 254 7.05 2.42 -7.68
N VAL A 255 7.49 1.82 -6.58
CA VAL A 255 8.92 1.62 -6.31
C VAL A 255 9.34 0.16 -6.29
N SER A 256 8.46 -0.74 -5.89
CA SER A 256 8.78 -2.15 -5.85
C SER A 256 7.55 -3.05 -5.84
N LEU A 257 7.73 -4.25 -6.36
CA LEU A 257 6.87 -5.40 -6.20
C LEU A 257 7.68 -6.49 -5.50
N THR A 258 7.11 -7.12 -4.46
CA THR A 258 7.79 -8.23 -3.79
C THR A 258 7.93 -9.41 -4.75
N GLY A 259 9.12 -10.01 -4.80
CA GLY A 259 9.35 -11.20 -5.61
C GLY A 259 8.84 -12.51 -5.01
N VAL A 260 8.05 -12.44 -3.91
CA VAL A 260 7.53 -13.59 -3.18
C VAL A 260 6.02 -13.47 -3.08
N VAL A 261 5.34 -14.50 -3.55
CA VAL A 261 3.87 -14.63 -3.44
C VAL A 261 3.53 -14.99 -2.00
N ASN A 262 2.59 -14.29 -1.41
CA ASN A 262 2.03 -14.69 -0.12
C ASN A 262 1.18 -15.95 -0.33
N ALA A 263 1.58 -17.06 0.29
CA ALA A 263 0.95 -18.37 0.11
C ALA A 263 -0.52 -18.42 0.61
N GLU A 264 -0.91 -17.54 1.54
CA GLU A 264 -2.28 -17.49 2.06
C GLU A 264 -3.23 -16.73 1.14
N THR A 265 -2.74 -15.71 0.43
CA THR A 265 -3.58 -14.81 -0.37
C THR A 265 -3.36 -14.93 -1.88
N GLY A 266 -2.34 -15.67 -2.33
CA GLY A 266 -1.96 -15.76 -3.75
C GLY A 266 -1.61 -14.41 -4.39
N SER A 267 -1.07 -13.48 -3.58
CA SER A 267 -0.81 -12.11 -4.02
C SER A 267 0.61 -11.66 -3.72
N LEU A 268 1.08 -10.71 -4.49
CA LEU A 268 2.34 -10.00 -4.29
C LEU A 268 2.06 -8.61 -3.71
N THR A 269 2.96 -8.12 -2.85
CA THR A 269 2.83 -6.77 -2.29
C THR A 269 3.53 -5.77 -3.20
N CYS A 270 2.78 -4.77 -3.62
CA CYS A 270 3.30 -3.62 -4.36
C CYS A 270 3.42 -2.41 -3.43
N LYS A 271 4.47 -1.61 -3.61
CA LYS A 271 4.73 -0.40 -2.83
C LYS A 271 4.77 0.83 -3.73
N VAL A 272 4.00 1.84 -3.34
CA VAL A 272 3.97 3.16 -3.96
C VAL A 272 4.40 4.20 -2.95
N THR A 273 5.40 5.01 -3.27
CA THR A 273 5.85 6.11 -2.39
C THR A 273 5.10 7.39 -2.68
N PHE A 274 4.76 8.11 -1.61
CA PHE A 274 4.12 9.42 -1.64
C PHE A 274 4.94 10.42 -0.83
N PRO A 275 5.26 11.62 -1.37
CA PRO A 275 5.79 12.69 -0.55
C PRO A 275 4.73 13.17 0.43
N ASN A 276 5.12 13.49 1.67
CA ASN A 276 4.21 13.94 2.71
C ASN A 276 4.74 15.22 3.39
N PRO A 277 4.91 16.33 2.63
CA PRO A 277 5.50 17.55 3.15
C PRO A 277 4.66 18.18 4.28
N ASP A 278 3.34 18.08 4.18
CA ASP A 278 2.40 18.70 5.13
C ASP A 278 2.04 17.77 6.29
N GLY A 279 2.56 16.55 6.31
CA GLY A 279 2.29 15.57 7.38
C GLY A 279 0.85 15.07 7.45
N HIS A 280 0.07 15.18 6.37
CA HIS A 280 -1.34 14.75 6.34
C HIS A 280 -1.53 13.24 6.27
N LEU A 281 -0.51 12.51 5.81
CA LEU A 281 -0.52 11.05 5.81
C LEU A 281 0.11 10.52 7.10
N TYR A 282 -0.56 9.58 7.73
CA TYR A 282 -0.10 8.88 8.92
C TYR A 282 0.03 7.39 8.65
N SER A 283 0.94 6.73 9.33
CA SER A 283 1.05 5.27 9.29
C SER A 283 -0.24 4.63 9.79
N GLY A 284 -0.73 3.62 9.07
CA GLY A 284 -1.98 2.93 9.37
C GLY A 284 -3.21 3.43 8.63
N ILE A 285 -3.19 4.61 7.97
CA ILE A 285 -4.31 5.08 7.15
C ILE A 285 -4.58 4.08 6.02
N GLN A 286 -5.85 3.77 5.83
CA GLN A 286 -6.34 2.94 4.74
C GLN A 286 -7.01 3.81 3.68
N GLY A 287 -6.85 3.41 2.42
CA GLY A 287 -7.45 4.09 1.29
C GLY A 287 -7.37 3.24 0.03
N THR A 288 -7.53 3.88 -1.11
CA THR A 288 -7.48 3.25 -2.42
C THR A 288 -6.39 3.90 -3.26
N ILE A 289 -5.51 3.09 -3.82
CA ILE A 289 -4.61 3.51 -4.89
C ILE A 289 -5.37 3.45 -6.20
N VAL A 290 -5.35 4.53 -6.96
CA VAL A 290 -5.91 4.61 -8.31
C VAL A 290 -4.77 4.87 -9.28
N MET A 291 -4.60 3.95 -10.22
CA MET A 291 -3.60 4.07 -11.29
C MET A 291 -4.30 4.03 -12.65
N PRO A 292 -4.09 5.00 -13.53
CA PRO A 292 -4.60 4.98 -14.89
C PRO A 292 -3.75 4.02 -15.74
N PHE A 293 -4.38 3.00 -16.32
CA PHE A 293 -3.77 2.13 -17.32
C PHE A 293 -4.39 2.41 -18.67
N SER A 294 -3.55 2.48 -19.70
CA SER A 294 -4.00 2.71 -21.07
C SER A 294 -4.19 1.39 -21.78
N GLU A 295 -5.46 1.08 -22.07
CA GLU A 295 -5.82 -0.04 -22.95
C GLU A 295 -5.91 0.47 -24.38
N LYS A 296 -5.16 -0.15 -25.29
CA LYS A 296 -5.08 0.24 -26.69
C LYS A 296 -5.90 -0.67 -27.58
N ASP A 297 -6.36 -0.10 -28.69
CA ASP A 297 -7.05 -0.86 -29.74
C ASP A 297 -8.31 -1.62 -29.25
N VAL A 298 -9.00 -1.12 -28.22
CA VAL A 298 -10.21 -1.75 -27.66
C VAL A 298 -11.48 -1.21 -28.32
N ILE A 299 -12.52 -2.05 -28.31
CA ILE A 299 -13.87 -1.65 -28.77
C ILE A 299 -14.63 -1.12 -27.56
N ILE A 300 -15.03 0.15 -27.62
CA ILE A 300 -15.79 0.81 -26.56
C ILE A 300 -17.21 1.06 -27.05
N VAL A 301 -18.18 0.70 -26.22
CA VAL A 301 -19.60 0.95 -26.51
C VAL A 301 -20.29 1.64 -25.34
N PRO A 302 -21.24 2.54 -25.57
CA PRO A 302 -22.06 3.12 -24.50
C PRO A 302 -22.80 2.03 -23.73
N GLN A 303 -22.96 2.21 -22.42
CA GLN A 303 -23.73 1.28 -21.58
C GLN A 303 -25.17 1.10 -22.07
N SER A 304 -25.75 2.15 -22.67
CA SER A 304 -27.12 2.11 -23.27
C SER A 304 -27.24 1.18 -24.46
N ALA A 305 -26.15 0.79 -25.11
CA ALA A 305 -26.14 -0.16 -26.24
C ALA A 305 -26.16 -1.62 -25.78
N VAL A 306 -25.81 -1.90 -24.53
CA VAL A 306 -25.71 -3.26 -24.00
C VAL A 306 -27.00 -3.62 -23.25
N VAL A 307 -27.68 -4.65 -23.72
CA VAL A 307 -28.87 -5.21 -23.08
C VAL A 307 -28.46 -6.43 -22.27
N ARG A 308 -28.73 -6.40 -20.97
CA ARG A 308 -28.46 -7.53 -20.07
C ARG A 308 -29.70 -8.40 -19.95
N LEU A 309 -29.59 -9.65 -20.36
CA LEU A 309 -30.66 -10.64 -20.29
C LEU A 309 -30.19 -11.82 -19.45
N GLN A 310 -30.60 -11.89 -18.18
CA GLN A 310 -30.11 -12.88 -17.22
C GLN A 310 -28.57 -12.86 -17.15
N ASP A 311 -27.90 -13.93 -17.55
CA ASP A 311 -26.45 -14.07 -17.48
C ASP A 311 -25.73 -13.64 -18.78
N LYS A 312 -26.47 -13.11 -19.79
CA LYS A 312 -25.91 -12.71 -21.07
C LYS A 312 -25.97 -11.19 -21.28
N SER A 313 -24.90 -10.69 -21.88
CA SER A 313 -24.86 -9.32 -22.41
C SER A 313 -25.05 -9.39 -23.92
N LEU A 314 -26.03 -8.66 -24.45
CA LEU A 314 -26.39 -8.63 -25.86
C LEU A 314 -26.21 -7.23 -26.43
N VAL A 315 -25.79 -7.14 -27.66
CA VAL A 315 -25.79 -5.91 -28.47
C VAL A 315 -26.52 -6.17 -29.76
N TYR A 316 -27.39 -5.24 -30.19
CA TYR A 316 -28.10 -5.35 -31.45
C TYR A 316 -27.26 -4.77 -32.58
N LYS A 317 -26.78 -5.65 -33.46
CA LYS A 317 -26.04 -5.31 -34.68
C LYS A 317 -27.03 -5.05 -35.80
N VAL A 318 -26.84 -3.96 -36.54
CA VAL A 318 -27.64 -3.61 -37.68
C VAL A 318 -27.01 -4.22 -38.95
N GLN A 319 -27.74 -5.10 -39.62
CA GLN A 319 -27.34 -5.75 -40.85
C GLN A 319 -27.45 -4.80 -42.05
N ALA A 320 -26.93 -5.22 -43.20
CA ALA A 320 -26.97 -4.44 -44.44
C ALA A 320 -28.41 -4.16 -44.97
N ASP A 321 -29.36 -5.03 -44.60
CA ASP A 321 -30.80 -4.88 -44.90
C ASP A 321 -31.59 -4.02 -43.88
N SER A 322 -30.86 -3.36 -42.97
CA SER A 322 -31.39 -2.55 -41.86
C SER A 322 -32.15 -3.37 -40.80
N THR A 323 -31.97 -4.68 -40.71
CA THR A 323 -32.53 -5.49 -39.63
C THR A 323 -31.59 -5.60 -38.44
N ALA A 324 -32.15 -5.63 -37.23
CA ALA A 324 -31.41 -5.81 -36.01
C ALA A 324 -31.22 -7.30 -35.71
N THR A 325 -29.99 -7.70 -35.42
CA THR A 325 -29.64 -9.06 -34.98
C THR A 325 -28.98 -8.99 -33.62
N ALA A 326 -29.45 -9.78 -32.67
CA ALA A 326 -28.85 -9.86 -31.35
C ALA A 326 -27.52 -10.64 -31.39
N VAL A 327 -26.47 -10.07 -30.85
CA VAL A 327 -25.14 -10.67 -30.77
C VAL A 327 -24.73 -10.76 -29.30
N ASP A 328 -24.36 -11.98 -28.86
CA ASP A 328 -23.81 -12.19 -27.54
C ASP A 328 -22.42 -11.52 -27.47
N VAL A 329 -22.20 -10.69 -26.45
CA VAL A 329 -20.93 -9.99 -26.26
C VAL A 329 -20.39 -10.23 -24.86
N THR A 330 -19.07 -10.26 -24.74
CA THR A 330 -18.39 -10.20 -23.44
C THR A 330 -18.01 -8.77 -23.16
N THR A 331 -18.44 -8.26 -21.99
CA THR A 331 -18.24 -6.86 -21.61
C THR A 331 -17.35 -6.76 -20.39
N GLU A 332 -16.45 -5.77 -20.39
CA GLU A 332 -15.65 -5.38 -19.23
C GLU A 332 -16.02 -3.95 -18.84
N ASP A 333 -16.14 -3.69 -17.54
CA ASP A 333 -16.54 -2.37 -17.02
C ASP A 333 -15.35 -1.41 -17.06
N THR A 334 -15.52 -0.26 -17.66
CA THR A 334 -14.51 0.81 -17.67
C THR A 334 -14.37 1.53 -16.32
N GLY A 335 -15.25 1.27 -15.36
CA GLY A 335 -15.30 1.95 -14.07
C GLY A 335 -15.78 3.40 -14.11
N ASN A 336 -16.16 3.93 -15.30
CA ASN A 336 -16.72 5.28 -15.46
C ASN A 336 -18.26 5.30 -15.41
N GLY A 337 -18.90 4.11 -15.41
CA GLY A 337 -20.36 3.95 -15.36
C GLY A 337 -21.11 4.42 -16.61
N LYS A 338 -20.42 4.69 -17.72
CA LYS A 338 -21.02 5.18 -18.98
C LYS A 338 -20.76 4.26 -20.17
N GLU A 339 -19.67 3.51 -20.14
CA GLU A 339 -19.15 2.74 -21.26
C GLU A 339 -18.72 1.35 -20.82
N PHE A 340 -18.74 0.42 -21.76
CA PHE A 340 -18.17 -0.93 -21.62
C PHE A 340 -17.12 -1.17 -22.70
N ILE A 341 -16.08 -1.90 -22.35
CA ILE A 341 -15.17 -2.52 -23.32
C ILE A 341 -15.79 -3.83 -23.76
N ILE A 342 -15.76 -4.07 -25.06
CA ILE A 342 -16.18 -5.33 -25.67
C ILE A 342 -14.94 -6.15 -25.97
N THR A 343 -14.79 -7.28 -25.28
CA THR A 343 -13.67 -8.20 -25.49
C THR A 343 -13.95 -9.26 -26.53
N SER A 344 -15.23 -9.58 -26.78
CA SER A 344 -15.64 -10.52 -27.83
C SER A 344 -17.07 -10.25 -28.32
N GLY A 345 -17.37 -10.70 -29.56
CA GLY A 345 -18.71 -10.66 -30.15
C GLY A 345 -18.92 -9.58 -31.22
N LEU A 346 -18.10 -8.51 -31.26
CA LEU A 346 -18.19 -7.46 -32.28
C LEU A 346 -16.89 -7.32 -33.07
N ASN A 347 -17.02 -6.85 -34.31
CA ASN A 347 -15.89 -6.54 -35.18
C ASN A 347 -15.87 -5.06 -35.54
N VAL A 348 -14.68 -4.54 -35.86
CA VAL A 348 -14.52 -3.17 -36.38
C VAL A 348 -15.30 -3.04 -37.68
N GLY A 349 -16.06 -1.96 -37.77
CA GLY A 349 -16.97 -1.71 -38.90
C GLY A 349 -18.41 -2.16 -38.68
N ASP A 350 -18.69 -2.96 -37.66
CA ASP A 350 -20.06 -3.33 -37.31
C ASP A 350 -20.86 -2.07 -36.90
N ARG A 351 -22.12 -2.01 -37.27
CA ARG A 351 -23.03 -0.95 -36.83
C ARG A 351 -23.94 -1.51 -35.75
N ILE A 352 -24.03 -0.83 -34.62
CA ILE A 352 -24.83 -1.24 -33.47
C ILE A 352 -25.85 -0.15 -33.08
N VAL A 353 -26.93 -0.57 -32.44
CA VAL A 353 -27.91 0.34 -31.83
C VAL A 353 -27.34 0.84 -30.49
N THR A 354 -27.33 2.16 -30.25
CA THR A 354 -26.81 2.78 -29.04
C THR A 354 -27.86 3.27 -28.08
N THR A 355 -28.97 3.80 -28.59
CA THR A 355 -30.04 4.37 -27.76
C THR A 355 -31.35 3.59 -27.98
N GLY A 356 -32.00 3.21 -26.87
CA GLY A 356 -33.24 2.44 -26.93
C GLY A 356 -33.05 0.94 -27.23
N ALA A 357 -31.86 0.40 -27.07
CA ALA A 357 -31.55 -1.01 -27.33
C ALA A 357 -32.46 -1.98 -26.58
N ASN A 358 -32.98 -1.63 -25.41
CA ASN A 358 -33.97 -2.43 -24.65
C ASN A 358 -35.32 -2.61 -25.36
N ASN A 359 -35.63 -1.78 -26.36
CA ASN A 359 -36.87 -1.87 -27.14
C ASN A 359 -36.68 -2.53 -28.51
N VAL A 360 -35.47 -2.97 -28.79
CA VAL A 360 -35.11 -3.67 -30.02
C VAL A 360 -35.27 -5.19 -29.80
N PHE A 361 -35.78 -5.88 -30.80
CA PHE A 361 -35.88 -7.34 -30.84
C PHE A 361 -35.34 -7.88 -32.15
N GLU A 362 -35.05 -9.16 -32.18
CA GLU A 362 -34.50 -9.85 -33.33
C GLU A 362 -35.37 -9.65 -34.58
N GLY A 363 -34.78 -9.20 -35.69
CA GLY A 363 -35.46 -8.96 -36.96
C GLY A 363 -36.16 -7.60 -37.05
N LEU A 364 -36.12 -6.75 -36.01
CA LEU A 364 -36.68 -5.40 -36.08
C LEU A 364 -35.98 -4.56 -37.14
N ARG A 365 -36.73 -3.89 -37.99
CA ARG A 365 -36.14 -2.95 -38.96
C ARG A 365 -35.77 -1.64 -38.26
N VAL A 366 -34.51 -1.31 -38.25
CA VAL A 366 -33.94 -0.10 -37.68
C VAL A 366 -33.97 1.00 -38.72
N LEU A 367 -34.81 2.04 -38.49
CA LEU A 367 -34.83 3.22 -39.32
C LEU A 367 -33.85 4.27 -38.79
N TYR A 368 -33.15 4.91 -39.70
CA TYR A 368 -32.20 5.98 -39.34
C TYR A 368 -32.95 7.30 -39.10
N PRO A 369 -32.47 8.19 -38.22
CA PRO A 369 -33.08 9.49 -37.97
C PRO A 369 -33.26 10.35 -39.24
N GLU A 370 -32.48 10.14 -40.29
CA GLU A 370 -32.55 10.80 -41.58
C GLU A 370 -33.69 10.27 -42.46
N GLU A 371 -34.15 9.03 -42.26
CA GLU A 371 -35.23 8.40 -43.04
C GLU A 371 -36.62 8.71 -42.46
N VAL A 372 -36.71 9.14 -41.20
CA VAL A 372 -37.99 9.50 -40.54
C VAL A 372 -38.46 10.93 -40.91
N LYS A 373 -37.58 11.75 -41.50
CA LYS A 373 -37.88 13.12 -41.92
C LYS A 373 -38.41 13.23 -43.37
N LYS A 374 -38.58 12.15 -44.07
CA LYS A 374 -39.26 12.07 -45.37
C LYS A 374 -40.65 11.41 -45.18
#